data_40b26a9a4b3974fd0d02dca3b3927779
#
_entry.id   40b26a9a4b3974fd0d02dca3b3927779
#
_cell.length_a   1.000
_cell.length_b   1.000
_cell.length_c   1.000
_cell.angle_alpha   90.00
_cell.angle_beta   90.00
_cell.angle_gamma   90.00
#
_symmetry.space_group_name_H-M   'P 1'
#
loop_
_entity.id
_entity.type
_entity.pdbx_description
1 polymer ?
#
loop_
_entity_poly.entity_id
_entity_poly.type
_entity_poly.pdbx_seq_one_letter_code
_entity_poly.pdbx_strand_id
1 'polypeptide(L)'
;MTDNVNNAESWAEHMRSEFVTMDVEQALQTMTAEPCVNHVPTMTGGFGAAAVRQFYRDHFIGQWPSDTTITPISRTTGDDQIVDEMLITFTHDRVIDCILPGVAPTGRKIEIPAVAIVRFEGGKVTREHLYWDQGSVLVQAGLIDPEGLPLAGAEAAAKLKDPTLPSNTLQAKIEAQPVPSSGCLG
;
A
#
# COMPACT_ATOMS: atom_id res chain seq x y z
N MET A 1 18.97 -32.69 -2.14
CA MET A 1 18.64 -31.83 -3.28
C MET A 1 17.67 -30.80 -2.70
N THR A 2 18.12 -29.60 -2.41
CA THR A 2 17.23 -28.52 -2.02
C THR A 2 16.54 -28.09 -3.30
N ASP A 3 15.24 -28.38 -3.43
CA ASP A 3 14.41 -27.79 -4.45
C ASP A 3 14.60 -26.27 -4.32
N ASN A 4 15.17 -25.69 -5.37
CA ASN A 4 15.40 -24.24 -5.44
C ASN A 4 14.04 -23.60 -5.63
N VAL A 5 13.31 -23.43 -4.52
CA VAL A 5 11.96 -22.87 -4.56
C VAL A 5 12.09 -21.42 -4.98
N ASN A 6 11.50 -21.09 -6.12
CA ASN A 6 11.56 -19.75 -6.67
C ASN A 6 10.54 -18.85 -5.97
N ASN A 7 10.99 -18.13 -4.93
CA ASN A 7 10.15 -17.20 -4.18
C ASN A 7 9.47 -16.15 -5.10
N ALA A 8 10.10 -15.79 -6.21
CA ALA A 8 9.51 -14.83 -7.16
C ALA A 8 8.31 -15.42 -7.91
N GLU A 9 8.35 -16.72 -8.25
CA GLU A 9 7.20 -17.42 -8.85
C GLU A 9 6.07 -17.59 -7.83
N SER A 10 6.41 -17.97 -6.59
CA SER A 10 5.43 -18.06 -5.50
C SER A 10 4.74 -16.74 -5.23
N TRP A 11 5.49 -15.64 -5.24
CA TRP A 11 4.94 -14.30 -5.10
C TRP A 11 4.06 -13.89 -6.27
N ALA A 12 4.49 -14.19 -7.50
CA ALA A 12 3.68 -13.91 -8.69
C ALA A 12 2.35 -14.68 -8.67
N GLU A 13 2.34 -15.94 -8.23
CA GLU A 13 1.12 -16.74 -8.09
C GLU A 13 0.22 -16.18 -6.97
N HIS A 14 0.80 -15.74 -5.84
CA HIS A 14 0.06 -15.11 -4.77
C HIS A 14 -0.67 -13.85 -5.26
N MET A 15 0.06 -12.91 -5.88
CA MET A 15 -0.50 -11.70 -6.47
C MET A 15 -1.57 -11.99 -7.54
N ARG A 16 -1.36 -13.05 -8.35
CA ARG A 16 -2.35 -13.48 -9.32
C ARG A 16 -3.64 -13.93 -8.66
N SER A 17 -3.52 -14.64 -7.53
CA SER A 17 -4.68 -15.12 -6.77
C SER A 17 -5.48 -13.97 -6.15
N GLU A 18 -4.82 -12.90 -5.73
CA GLU A 18 -5.46 -11.72 -5.13
C GLU A 18 -6.12 -10.80 -6.16
N PHE A 19 -5.45 -10.52 -7.28
CA PHE A 19 -5.85 -9.45 -8.21
C PHE A 19 -6.41 -9.94 -9.56
N VAL A 20 -6.17 -11.20 -9.94
CA VAL A 20 -6.60 -11.73 -11.23
C VAL A 20 -7.68 -12.78 -11.07
N THR A 21 -7.41 -13.87 -10.35
CA THR A 21 -8.43 -14.91 -10.12
C THR A 21 -9.39 -14.53 -8.98
N MET A 22 -8.99 -13.62 -8.10
CA MET A 22 -9.76 -13.15 -6.95
C MET A 22 -10.26 -14.32 -6.08
N ASP A 23 -9.38 -15.30 -5.85
CA ASP A 23 -9.71 -16.54 -5.14
C ASP A 23 -8.96 -16.59 -3.80
N VAL A 24 -9.70 -16.43 -2.71
CA VAL A 24 -9.19 -16.43 -1.33
C VAL A 24 -8.46 -17.74 -1.00
N GLU A 25 -9.00 -18.88 -1.41
CA GLU A 25 -8.40 -20.17 -1.07
C GLU A 25 -7.13 -20.43 -1.89
N GLN A 26 -7.07 -19.98 -3.15
CA GLN A 26 -5.84 -20.02 -3.94
C GLN A 26 -4.76 -19.12 -3.31
N ALA A 27 -5.09 -17.91 -2.89
CA ALA A 27 -4.16 -17.04 -2.19
C ALA A 27 -3.60 -17.70 -0.93
N LEU A 28 -4.45 -18.30 -0.10
CA LEU A 28 -4.02 -19.02 1.11
C LEU A 28 -3.18 -20.26 0.82
N GLN A 29 -3.35 -20.96 -0.31
CA GLN A 29 -2.51 -22.09 -0.69
C GLN A 29 -1.06 -21.69 -0.96
N THR A 30 -0.81 -20.44 -1.35
CA THR A 30 0.54 -19.90 -1.52
C THR A 30 1.20 -19.48 -0.22
N MET A 31 0.48 -19.50 0.89
CA MET A 31 0.94 -19.08 2.22
C MET A 31 1.29 -20.27 3.12
N THR A 32 2.04 -19.99 4.19
CA THR A 32 2.31 -20.96 5.26
C THR A 32 1.04 -21.21 6.11
N ALA A 33 1.12 -22.16 7.05
CA ALA A 33 0.00 -22.45 7.96
C ALA A 33 -0.35 -21.29 8.91
N GLU A 34 0.64 -20.48 9.27
CA GLU A 34 0.54 -19.34 10.20
C GLU A 34 0.98 -18.04 9.51
N PRO A 35 0.27 -17.59 8.45
CA PRO A 35 0.66 -16.40 7.70
C PRO A 35 0.33 -15.12 8.47
N CYS A 36 1.05 -14.04 8.13
CA CYS A 36 0.77 -12.71 8.65
C CYS A 36 0.67 -11.72 7.49
N VAL A 37 -0.46 -11.05 7.37
CA VAL A 37 -0.66 -9.90 6.47
C VAL A 37 -0.87 -8.65 7.32
N ASN A 38 -0.15 -7.58 7.03
CA ASN A 38 -0.28 -6.31 7.74
C ASN A 38 -0.11 -5.12 6.79
N HIS A 39 -1.18 -4.40 6.57
CA HIS A 39 -1.19 -3.08 5.94
C HIS A 39 -0.87 -2.05 7.04
N VAL A 40 0.40 -1.70 7.16
CA VAL A 40 0.94 -0.96 8.31
C VAL A 40 0.24 0.37 8.58
N PRO A 41 -0.06 1.22 7.56
CA PRO A 41 -0.68 2.52 7.82
C PRO A 41 -2.11 2.45 8.37
N THR A 42 -2.85 1.38 8.05
CA THR A 42 -4.25 1.21 8.47
C THR A 42 -4.44 0.12 9.51
N MET A 43 -3.39 -0.64 9.84
CA MET A 43 -3.41 -1.79 10.74
C MET A 43 -4.42 -2.87 10.30
N THR A 44 -4.70 -2.97 9.00
CA THR A 44 -5.58 -3.99 8.44
C THR A 44 -4.80 -5.23 8.03
N GLY A 45 -5.44 -6.39 8.06
CA GLY A 45 -4.79 -7.67 7.77
C GLY A 45 -5.21 -8.76 8.74
N GLY A 46 -4.29 -9.71 9.03
CA GLY A 46 -4.55 -10.79 9.96
C GLY A 46 -3.30 -11.58 10.33
N PHE A 47 -3.36 -12.33 11.42
CA PHE A 47 -2.37 -13.29 11.86
C PHE A 47 -3.00 -14.69 11.95
N GLY A 48 -2.36 -15.68 11.33
CA GLY A 48 -2.87 -17.04 11.18
C GLY A 48 -3.89 -17.18 10.03
N ALA A 49 -3.97 -18.38 9.45
CA ALA A 49 -4.77 -18.64 8.25
C ALA A 49 -6.26 -18.24 8.38
N ALA A 50 -6.85 -18.40 9.57
CA ALA A 50 -8.26 -18.07 9.79
C ALA A 50 -8.49 -16.54 9.70
N ALA A 51 -7.64 -15.74 10.35
CA ALA A 51 -7.76 -14.28 10.34
C ALA A 51 -7.42 -13.69 8.97
N VAL A 52 -6.39 -14.21 8.29
CA VAL A 52 -6.05 -13.78 6.92
C VAL A 52 -7.16 -14.14 5.95
N ARG A 53 -7.76 -15.36 6.03
CA ARG A 53 -8.92 -15.74 5.22
C ARG A 53 -10.09 -14.78 5.40
N GLN A 54 -10.41 -14.43 6.67
CA GLN A 54 -11.48 -13.50 6.97
C GLN A 54 -11.19 -12.12 6.36
N PHE A 55 -9.98 -11.59 6.56
CA PHE A 55 -9.56 -10.30 6.00
C PHE A 55 -9.66 -10.29 4.47
N TYR A 56 -9.11 -11.32 3.80
CA TYR A 56 -9.14 -11.43 2.35
C TYR A 56 -10.56 -11.47 1.80
N ARG A 57 -11.43 -12.26 2.40
CA ARG A 57 -12.81 -12.42 1.96
C ARG A 57 -13.65 -11.17 2.17
N ASP A 58 -13.50 -10.52 3.33
CA ASP A 58 -14.42 -9.48 3.77
C ASP A 58 -13.92 -8.06 3.45
N HIS A 59 -12.58 -7.85 3.30
CA HIS A 59 -11.99 -6.51 3.28
C HIS A 59 -10.90 -6.29 2.22
N PHE A 60 -10.57 -7.28 1.38
CA PHE A 60 -9.44 -7.13 0.44
C PHE A 60 -9.73 -7.68 -0.96
N ILE A 61 -9.86 -9.00 -1.13
CA ILE A 61 -10.04 -9.63 -2.46
C ILE A 61 -11.40 -9.24 -3.04
N GLY A 62 -11.39 -8.68 -4.26
CA GLY A 62 -12.59 -8.19 -4.92
C GLY A 62 -13.08 -6.81 -4.46
N GLN A 63 -12.41 -6.17 -3.49
CA GLN A 63 -12.75 -4.83 -3.02
C GLN A 63 -12.14 -3.73 -3.89
N TRP A 64 -11.12 -4.04 -4.66
CA TRP A 64 -10.42 -3.07 -5.47
C TRP A 64 -11.26 -2.57 -6.66
N PRO A 65 -11.22 -1.27 -6.99
CA PRO A 65 -11.83 -0.70 -8.18
C PRO A 65 -11.35 -1.40 -9.47
N SER A 66 -12.20 -1.44 -10.48
CA SER A 66 -11.88 -2.12 -11.75
C SER A 66 -10.76 -1.43 -12.55
N ASP A 67 -10.49 -0.15 -12.26
CA ASP A 67 -9.41 0.63 -12.86
C ASP A 67 -8.10 0.58 -12.05
N THR A 68 -8.04 -0.26 -11.02
CA THR A 68 -6.82 -0.44 -10.21
C THR A 68 -5.68 -0.95 -11.08
N THR A 69 -4.55 -0.26 -10.97
CA THR A 69 -3.30 -0.68 -11.58
C THR A 69 -2.19 -0.72 -10.55
N ILE A 70 -1.36 -1.76 -10.61
CA ILE A 70 -0.14 -1.91 -9.83
C ILE A 70 1.03 -1.86 -10.81
N THR A 71 1.79 -0.77 -10.77
CA THR A 71 2.94 -0.56 -11.66
C THR A 71 4.21 -0.81 -10.87
N PRO A 72 5.00 -1.86 -11.18
CA PRO A 72 6.26 -2.12 -10.50
C PRO A 72 7.27 -1.03 -10.84
N ILE A 73 8.03 -0.59 -9.81
CA ILE A 73 9.15 0.36 -9.94
C ILE A 73 10.48 -0.37 -9.77
N SER A 74 10.65 -1.09 -8.66
CA SER A 74 11.86 -1.86 -8.39
C SER A 74 11.55 -3.11 -7.57
N ARG A 75 12.43 -4.10 -7.66
CA ARG A 75 12.38 -5.32 -6.84
C ARG A 75 13.75 -5.68 -6.32
N THR A 76 13.84 -5.98 -5.04
CA THR A 76 15.01 -6.60 -4.43
C THR A 76 14.64 -8.00 -3.94
N THR A 77 15.41 -9.01 -4.37
CA THR A 77 15.21 -10.40 -3.98
C THR A 77 16.37 -10.88 -3.13
N GLY A 78 16.07 -11.31 -1.91
CA GLY A 78 16.98 -12.03 -1.02
C GLY A 78 16.66 -13.53 -0.97
N ASP A 79 17.33 -14.25 -0.07
CA ASP A 79 17.18 -15.70 0.06
C ASP A 79 15.76 -16.10 0.54
N ASP A 80 15.20 -15.34 1.47
CA ASP A 80 13.91 -15.60 2.10
C ASP A 80 12.95 -14.40 2.05
N GLN A 81 13.30 -13.36 1.29
CA GLN A 81 12.53 -12.12 1.27
C GLN A 81 12.55 -11.43 -0.09
N ILE A 82 11.42 -10.87 -0.48
CA ILE A 82 11.28 -9.96 -1.60
C ILE A 82 10.83 -8.60 -1.06
N VAL A 83 11.40 -7.54 -1.61
CA VAL A 83 10.92 -6.17 -1.41
C VAL A 83 10.51 -5.61 -2.76
N ASP A 84 9.25 -5.25 -2.91
CA ASP A 84 8.69 -4.62 -4.09
C ASP A 84 8.38 -3.16 -3.82
N GLU A 85 8.89 -2.28 -4.66
CA GLU A 85 8.48 -0.89 -4.76
C GLU A 85 7.54 -0.74 -5.96
N MET A 86 6.38 -0.14 -5.74
CA MET A 86 5.33 -0.06 -6.76
C MET A 86 4.52 1.23 -6.64
N LEU A 87 3.80 1.55 -7.71
CA LEU A 87 2.72 2.54 -7.70
C LEU A 87 1.39 1.81 -7.77
N ILE A 88 0.48 2.15 -6.85
CA ILE A 88 -0.90 1.69 -6.87
C ILE A 88 -1.76 2.87 -7.26
N THR A 89 -2.54 2.73 -8.34
CA THR A 89 -3.43 3.77 -8.85
C THR A 89 -4.84 3.23 -8.97
N PHE A 90 -5.83 3.97 -8.50
CA PHE A 90 -7.24 3.61 -8.58
C PHE A 90 -8.16 4.83 -8.43
N THR A 91 -9.41 4.71 -8.85
CA THR A 91 -10.47 5.66 -8.53
C THR A 91 -11.25 5.15 -7.32
N HIS A 92 -11.33 5.92 -6.24
CA HIS A 92 -12.07 5.54 -5.02
C HIS A 92 -13.58 5.59 -5.27
N ASP A 93 -14.11 4.63 -6.06
CA ASP A 93 -15.52 4.50 -6.47
C ASP A 93 -16.35 3.57 -5.59
N ARG A 94 -15.69 2.90 -4.64
CA ARG A 94 -16.27 1.96 -3.68
C ARG A 94 -15.54 2.01 -2.35
N VAL A 95 -16.07 1.34 -1.33
CA VAL A 95 -15.37 1.16 -0.05
C VAL A 95 -14.15 0.26 -0.28
N ILE A 96 -12.99 0.69 0.20
CA ILE A 96 -11.72 -0.06 0.15
C ILE A 96 -11.13 -0.07 1.56
N ASP A 97 -11.57 -1.02 2.37
CA ASP A 97 -11.26 -1.04 3.80
C ASP A 97 -9.76 -1.19 4.10
N CYS A 98 -9.00 -1.82 3.21
CA CYS A 98 -7.55 -1.96 3.41
C CYS A 98 -6.79 -0.63 3.29
N ILE A 99 -7.31 0.36 2.54
CA ILE A 99 -6.65 1.67 2.31
C ILE A 99 -7.37 2.80 3.06
N LEU A 100 -8.71 2.82 3.00
CA LEU A 100 -9.57 3.87 3.56
C LEU A 100 -10.71 3.22 4.38
N PRO A 101 -10.38 2.57 5.52
CA PRO A 101 -11.38 1.84 6.31
C PRO A 101 -12.52 2.76 6.74
N GLY A 102 -13.76 2.35 6.44
CA GLY A 102 -14.98 3.05 6.82
C GLY A 102 -15.25 4.35 6.07
N VAL A 103 -14.47 4.69 5.03
CA VAL A 103 -14.66 5.90 4.21
C VAL A 103 -15.58 5.60 3.03
N ALA A 104 -16.64 6.40 2.90
CA ALA A 104 -17.52 6.32 1.73
C ALA A 104 -16.76 6.73 0.44
N PRO A 105 -17.15 6.18 -0.71
CA PRO A 105 -16.52 6.51 -2.00
C PRO A 105 -16.47 8.01 -2.25
N THR A 106 -15.29 8.53 -2.59
CA THR A 106 -15.07 9.95 -2.88
C THR A 106 -15.10 10.27 -4.37
N GLY A 107 -15.03 9.25 -5.23
CA GLY A 107 -14.92 9.39 -6.69
C GLY A 107 -13.58 9.97 -7.14
N ARG A 108 -12.62 10.16 -6.25
CA ARG A 108 -11.32 10.76 -6.56
C ARG A 108 -10.32 9.71 -7.01
N LYS A 109 -9.45 10.10 -7.93
CA LYS A 109 -8.30 9.30 -8.33
C LYS A 109 -7.21 9.39 -7.27
N ILE A 110 -6.67 8.24 -6.89
CA ILE A 110 -5.61 8.10 -5.90
C ILE A 110 -4.44 7.38 -6.54
N GLU A 111 -3.24 7.90 -6.35
CA GLU A 111 -1.98 7.30 -6.82
C GLU A 111 -0.96 7.36 -5.69
N ILE A 112 -0.51 6.19 -5.22
CA ILE A 112 0.35 6.04 -4.05
C ILE A 112 1.60 5.21 -4.36
N PRO A 113 2.79 5.71 -4.02
CA PRO A 113 3.95 4.87 -3.84
C PRO A 113 3.72 3.89 -2.69
N ALA A 114 4.00 2.63 -2.91
CA ALA A 114 3.87 1.59 -1.90
C ALA A 114 5.08 0.66 -1.91
N VAL A 115 5.38 0.09 -0.75
CA VAL A 115 6.41 -0.93 -0.58
C VAL A 115 5.78 -2.16 0.06
N ALA A 116 5.92 -3.31 -0.60
CA ALA A 116 5.61 -4.61 -0.03
C ALA A 116 6.90 -5.31 0.41
N ILE A 117 6.95 -5.76 1.66
CA ILE A 117 8.03 -6.60 2.19
C ILE A 117 7.43 -7.98 2.44
N VAL A 118 7.85 -8.94 1.63
CA VAL A 118 7.29 -10.29 1.62
C VAL A 118 8.34 -11.31 2.05
N ARG A 119 8.05 -12.06 3.08
CA ARG A 119 8.94 -13.10 3.60
C ARG A 119 8.41 -14.50 3.26
N PHE A 120 9.33 -15.41 2.99
CA PHE A 120 9.03 -16.78 2.57
C PHE A 120 9.65 -17.80 3.52
N GLU A 121 8.95 -18.91 3.67
CA GLU A 121 9.44 -20.12 4.32
C GLU A 121 9.01 -21.33 3.50
N GLY A 122 9.99 -22.16 3.07
CA GLY A 122 9.71 -23.30 2.19
C GLY A 122 9.00 -22.91 0.86
N GLY A 123 9.28 -21.72 0.34
CA GLY A 123 8.65 -21.19 -0.88
C GLY A 123 7.23 -20.69 -0.72
N LYS A 124 6.73 -20.59 0.49
CA LYS A 124 5.40 -20.04 0.78
C LYS A 124 5.51 -18.71 1.51
N VAL A 125 4.59 -17.81 1.22
CA VAL A 125 4.49 -16.52 1.92
C VAL A 125 4.18 -16.77 3.39
N THR A 126 5.08 -16.31 4.28
CA THR A 126 4.86 -16.38 5.73
C THR A 126 4.49 -15.02 6.31
N ARG A 127 4.95 -13.95 5.66
CA ARG A 127 4.65 -12.59 6.11
C ARG A 127 4.60 -11.64 4.93
N GLU A 128 3.61 -10.75 4.94
CA GLU A 128 3.45 -9.66 4.01
C GLU A 128 3.18 -8.37 4.78
N HIS A 129 4.04 -7.38 4.60
CA HIS A 129 3.87 -6.04 5.16
C HIS A 129 3.81 -5.01 4.03
N LEU A 130 2.71 -4.25 3.97
CA LEU A 130 2.57 -3.14 3.03
C LEU A 130 2.72 -1.81 3.75
N TYR A 131 3.46 -0.91 3.09
CA TYR A 131 3.71 0.45 3.55
C TYR A 131 3.35 1.44 2.47
N TRP A 132 2.71 2.52 2.85
CA TRP A 132 2.45 3.69 2.01
C TRP A 132 2.28 4.92 2.90
N ASP A 133 2.21 6.11 2.28
CA ASP A 133 1.90 7.34 2.99
C ASP A 133 0.38 7.54 3.09
N GLN A 134 -0.18 7.29 4.27
CA GLN A 134 -1.61 7.48 4.52
C GLN A 134 -2.01 8.95 4.47
N GLY A 135 -1.12 9.87 4.85
CA GLY A 135 -1.37 11.30 4.73
C GLY A 135 -1.63 11.70 3.28
N SER A 136 -0.80 11.21 2.35
CA SER A 136 -1.00 11.40 0.91
C SER A 136 -2.33 10.84 0.41
N VAL A 137 -2.73 9.66 0.88
CA VAL A 137 -4.05 9.07 0.55
C VAL A 137 -5.18 9.95 1.00
N LEU A 138 -5.15 10.45 2.24
CA LEU A 138 -6.19 11.30 2.80
C LEU A 138 -6.31 12.64 2.07
N VAL A 139 -5.18 13.25 1.67
CA VAL A 139 -5.15 14.46 0.85
C VAL A 139 -5.79 14.22 -0.51
N GLN A 140 -5.39 13.16 -1.22
CA GLN A 140 -5.92 12.84 -2.54
C GLN A 140 -7.41 12.49 -2.48
N ALA A 141 -7.85 11.79 -1.44
CA ALA A 141 -9.26 11.50 -1.19
C ALA A 141 -10.09 12.75 -0.81
N GLY A 142 -9.43 13.88 -0.51
CA GLY A 142 -10.07 15.14 -0.11
C GLY A 142 -10.62 15.11 1.31
N LEU A 143 -10.05 14.28 2.17
CA LEU A 143 -10.43 14.15 3.58
C LEU A 143 -9.61 15.05 4.48
N ILE A 144 -8.44 15.49 4.02
CA ILE A 144 -7.56 16.43 4.71
C ILE A 144 -7.17 17.54 3.72
N ASP A 145 -7.27 18.78 4.16
CA ASP A 145 -6.69 19.93 3.47
C ASP A 145 -5.19 19.98 3.82
N PRO A 146 -4.27 19.91 2.84
CA PRO A 146 -2.84 19.98 3.09
C PRO A 146 -2.32 21.39 3.40
N GLU A 147 -3.18 22.43 3.36
CA GLU A 147 -2.75 23.80 3.66
C GLU A 147 -2.22 23.88 5.09
N GLY A 148 -1.00 24.40 5.24
CA GLY A 148 -0.31 24.50 6.54
C GLY A 148 0.24 23.18 7.09
N LEU A 149 0.10 22.08 6.37
CA LEU A 149 0.61 20.77 6.79
C LEU A 149 1.74 20.30 5.87
N PRO A 150 2.75 19.59 6.40
CA PRO A 150 3.84 19.01 5.61
C PRO A 150 3.37 17.70 4.92
N LEU A 151 2.27 17.76 4.19
CA LEU A 151 1.68 16.63 3.49
C LEU A 151 1.80 16.78 1.98
N ALA A 152 2.23 15.72 1.32
CA ALA A 152 2.17 15.58 -0.12
C ALA A 152 0.85 14.91 -0.53
N GLY A 153 0.38 15.22 -1.73
CA GLY A 153 -0.68 14.50 -2.41
C GLY A 153 -0.11 13.61 -3.53
N ALA A 154 -0.71 13.67 -4.72
CA ALA A 154 -0.25 12.89 -5.89
C ALA A 154 1.15 13.26 -6.38
N GLU A 155 1.68 14.43 -5.99
CA GLU A 155 3.03 14.87 -6.33
C GLU A 155 4.14 13.93 -5.82
N ALA A 156 3.91 13.17 -4.73
CA ALA A 156 4.84 12.15 -4.25
C ALA A 156 5.03 11.04 -5.29
N ALA A 157 3.93 10.53 -5.84
CA ALA A 157 3.95 9.52 -6.90
C ALA A 157 4.52 10.08 -8.21
N ALA A 158 4.19 11.34 -8.55
CA ALA A 158 4.73 12.01 -9.72
C ALA A 158 6.26 12.12 -9.63
N LYS A 159 6.80 12.53 -8.47
CA LYS A 159 8.25 12.65 -8.25
C LYS A 159 8.98 11.30 -8.29
N LEU A 160 8.35 10.22 -7.85
CA LEU A 160 8.93 8.88 -7.96
C LEU A 160 9.05 8.45 -9.45
N LYS A 161 8.08 8.81 -10.29
CA LYS A 161 8.12 8.53 -11.73
C LYS A 161 9.12 9.41 -12.48
N ASP A 162 9.24 10.66 -12.08
CA ASP A 162 10.13 11.65 -12.69
C ASP A 162 10.99 12.34 -11.63
N PRO A 163 12.22 11.87 -11.40
CA PRO A 163 13.12 12.44 -10.41
C PRO A 163 13.58 13.87 -10.73
N THR A 164 13.33 14.37 -11.96
CA THR A 164 13.68 15.73 -12.37
C THR A 164 12.71 16.79 -11.84
N LEU A 165 11.53 16.38 -11.39
CA LEU A 165 10.56 17.29 -10.76
C LEU A 165 11.17 17.97 -9.52
N PRO A 166 10.71 19.17 -9.15
CA PRO A 166 11.26 19.92 -8.02
C PRO A 166 11.31 19.12 -6.72
N SER A 167 12.41 19.23 -5.99
CA SER A 167 12.55 18.74 -4.61
C SER A 167 12.24 19.87 -3.62
N ASN A 168 12.01 19.49 -2.35
CA ASN A 168 11.86 20.42 -1.21
C ASN A 168 10.64 21.37 -1.33
N THR A 169 9.65 21.02 -2.13
CA THR A 169 8.48 21.88 -2.37
C THR A 169 7.63 22.09 -1.11
N LEU A 170 7.57 21.09 -0.21
CA LEU A 170 6.87 21.22 1.06
C LEU A 170 7.58 22.21 2.02
N GLN A 171 8.92 22.18 2.07
CA GLN A 171 9.71 23.11 2.86
C GLN A 171 9.48 24.55 2.36
N ALA A 172 9.53 24.79 1.05
CA ALA A 172 9.27 26.10 0.48
C ALA A 172 7.85 26.63 0.79
N LYS A 173 6.84 25.75 0.80
CA LYS A 173 5.47 26.12 1.19
C LYS A 173 5.39 26.58 2.66
N ILE A 174 6.08 25.88 3.58
CA ILE A 174 6.07 26.19 5.01
C ILE A 174 6.85 27.50 5.28
N GLU A 175 7.99 27.68 4.64
CA GLU A 175 8.80 28.91 4.78
C GLU A 175 8.10 30.16 4.28
N ALA A 176 7.19 30.01 3.29
CA ALA A 176 6.40 31.11 2.75
C ALA A 176 5.22 31.52 3.65
N GLN A 177 4.88 30.73 4.68
CA GLN A 177 3.81 31.08 5.63
C GLN A 177 4.31 32.12 6.63
N PRO A 178 3.50 33.15 6.93
CA PRO A 178 3.85 34.11 7.99
C PRO A 178 3.98 33.36 9.32
N VAL A 179 5.12 33.47 9.97
CA VAL A 179 5.33 32.96 11.35
C VAL A 179 4.17 33.47 12.19
N PRO A 180 3.42 32.56 12.88
CA PRO A 180 2.38 33.00 13.79
C PRO A 180 3.04 33.96 14.81
N SER A 181 2.56 35.20 14.87
CA SER A 181 3.03 36.13 15.91
C SER A 181 2.86 35.44 17.25
N SER A 182 3.95 35.17 17.94
CA SER A 182 3.92 34.66 19.31
C SER A 182 3.14 35.65 20.16
N GLY A 183 1.82 35.44 20.28
CA GLY A 183 1.01 36.14 21.25
C GLY A 183 1.59 35.81 22.61
N CYS A 184 2.19 36.80 23.25
CA CYS A 184 2.56 36.73 24.66
C CYS A 184 1.35 36.23 25.44
N LEU A 185 1.50 35.01 26.00
CA LEU A 185 0.64 34.60 27.11
C LEU A 185 0.95 35.59 28.26
N GLY A 186 0.07 36.58 28.41
CA GLY A 186 -0.02 37.42 29.59
C GLY A 186 -0.80 36.70 30.69
#